data_3f6d03a67a309b530da456e3ece1632c
#
_entry.id   3f6d03a67a309b530da456e3ece1632c
#
_cell.length_a   1.000
_cell.length_b   1.000
_cell.length_c   1.000
_cell.angle_alpha   90.00
_cell.angle_beta   90.00
_cell.angle_gamma   90.00
#
_symmetry.space_group_name_H-M   'P 1'
#
loop_
_entity.id
_entity.type
_entity.pdbx_description
1 polymer ?
#
loop_
_entity_poly.entity_id
_entity_poly.type
_entity_poly.pdbx_seq_one_letter_code
_entity_poly.pdbx_strand_id
1 'polypeptide(L)'
;MKKHWLTALLVVAGFASVGVTTTAQAKTSYYTSNPGIIRVKKTVAYYKNATRTKHYATISKGHYAKISKLVTVKGHAPVLKTNTGKYVTANKAFVAKTKGYQNPKKYYQVNYTQIKPYGKVGYTVKRGYEGIKTWKIMRRLGTANGYNKYNSATYYAVKNFQRKHHLKATGNVNEKTWVKLGFSKSSWTSIDSYVAPLGAHAWNGRSAHIEAMIKQAYKYKGNPYLVGSSSKTIYGTDCSGLVMQSLYAGGINTKPISSIHHAYPGNEWNSRNLWASKKFQHVAYSHKKRGDLVFYYQPGTHTIWHVAIYLGKGKVIESWP
;
A
#
# COMPACT_ATOMS: atom_id res chain seq x y z
N MET A 1 18.10 -14.69 -65.56
CA MET A 1 19.14 -15.71 -65.83
C MET A 1 19.27 -16.56 -64.55
N LYS A 2 18.94 -17.86 -64.65
CA LYS A 2 18.99 -18.86 -63.60
C LYS A 2 20.43 -19.29 -63.35
N LYS A 3 20.84 -19.49 -62.10
CA LYS A 3 21.93 -20.38 -61.78
C LYS A 3 21.57 -21.23 -60.55
N HIS A 4 21.35 -22.51 -60.89
CA HIS A 4 21.29 -23.63 -59.96
C HIS A 4 22.72 -23.99 -59.54
N TRP A 5 22.94 -24.32 -58.24
CA TRP A 5 24.07 -25.11 -57.81
C TRP A 5 23.55 -26.28 -56.98
N LEU A 6 23.67 -27.47 -57.57
CA LEU A 6 23.65 -28.75 -56.85
C LEU A 6 24.96 -28.90 -56.10
N THR A 7 24.89 -29.39 -54.87
CA THR A 7 26.08 -29.96 -54.23
C THR A 7 25.71 -31.24 -53.47
N ALA A 8 26.54 -32.20 -53.67
CA ALA A 8 26.40 -33.61 -53.45
C ALA A 8 26.20 -34.07 -52.02
N LEU A 9 25.41 -35.16 -51.88
CA LEU A 9 25.21 -35.99 -50.69
C LEU A 9 26.48 -36.78 -50.40
N LEU A 10 27.10 -36.61 -49.20
CA LEU A 10 28.12 -37.51 -48.71
C LEU A 10 27.48 -38.34 -47.57
N VAL A 11 27.16 -39.60 -47.85
CA VAL A 11 26.71 -40.57 -46.85
C VAL A 11 27.95 -41.08 -46.11
N VAL A 12 28.06 -40.74 -44.84
CA VAL A 12 28.97 -41.39 -43.90
C VAL A 12 28.13 -42.28 -43.01
N ALA A 13 28.24 -43.58 -43.22
CA ALA A 13 27.66 -44.56 -42.34
C ALA A 13 28.52 -44.62 -41.05
N GLY A 14 28.11 -43.87 -40.02
CA GLY A 14 28.62 -44.00 -38.67
C GLY A 14 27.63 -44.81 -37.82
N PHE A 15 28.06 -45.93 -37.28
CA PHE A 15 27.33 -46.69 -36.29
C PHE A 15 27.12 -45.79 -35.04
N ALA A 16 25.95 -45.19 -34.93
CA ALA A 16 25.54 -44.54 -33.71
C ALA A 16 25.01 -45.59 -32.74
N SER A 17 25.74 -45.85 -31.70
CA SER A 17 25.21 -46.50 -30.49
C SER A 17 24.01 -45.73 -30.00
N VAL A 18 22.83 -46.33 -30.06
CA VAL A 18 21.61 -45.77 -29.50
C VAL A 18 21.78 -45.81 -27.98
N GLY A 19 22.36 -44.78 -27.44
CA GLY A 19 22.30 -44.52 -26.02
C GLY A 19 20.83 -44.21 -25.67
N VAL A 20 20.17 -45.18 -25.06
CA VAL A 20 18.87 -44.96 -24.44
C VAL A 20 19.06 -43.92 -23.33
N THR A 21 18.86 -42.64 -23.66
CA THR A 21 18.72 -41.62 -22.64
C THR A 21 17.41 -41.88 -21.92
N THR A 22 17.49 -42.64 -20.82
CA THR A 22 16.41 -42.71 -19.86
C THR A 22 16.22 -41.26 -19.31
N THR A 23 15.28 -40.52 -19.89
CA THR A 23 14.81 -39.31 -19.26
C THR A 23 14.28 -39.69 -17.89
N ALA A 24 15.06 -39.37 -16.85
CA ALA A 24 14.66 -39.60 -15.49
C ALA A 24 13.35 -38.81 -15.27
N GLN A 25 12.24 -39.58 -15.23
CA GLN A 25 10.92 -38.99 -15.01
C GLN A 25 10.92 -38.35 -13.62
N ALA A 26 10.93 -37.01 -13.58
CA ALA A 26 11.04 -36.26 -12.35
C ALA A 26 9.96 -36.72 -11.37
N LYS A 27 10.37 -37.37 -10.27
CA LYS A 27 9.48 -37.92 -9.24
C LYS A 27 8.50 -36.84 -8.79
N THR A 28 7.21 -37.09 -8.98
CA THR A 28 6.16 -36.13 -8.59
C THR A 28 6.24 -35.84 -7.09
N SER A 29 6.51 -34.60 -6.72
CA SER A 29 6.66 -34.15 -5.33
C SER A 29 5.43 -33.43 -4.86
N TYR A 30 4.88 -33.86 -3.73
CA TYR A 30 3.73 -33.23 -3.09
C TYR A 30 4.09 -32.59 -1.75
N TYR A 31 3.28 -31.63 -1.30
CA TYR A 31 3.32 -31.18 0.09
C TYR A 31 2.86 -32.30 1.01
N THR A 32 3.55 -32.48 2.11
CA THR A 32 3.25 -33.45 3.18
C THR A 32 2.69 -32.78 4.44
N SER A 33 2.71 -31.44 4.45
CA SER A 33 2.12 -30.60 5.51
C SER A 33 1.50 -29.35 4.90
N ASN A 34 0.72 -28.60 5.69
CA ASN A 34 0.13 -27.35 5.24
C ASN A 34 1.21 -26.29 4.92
N PRO A 35 1.33 -25.83 3.67
CA PRO A 35 2.31 -24.81 3.29
C PRO A 35 1.97 -23.39 3.77
N GLY A 36 0.77 -23.15 4.30
CA GLY A 36 0.29 -21.84 4.74
C GLY A 36 -0.22 -20.97 3.60
N ILE A 37 0.66 -20.37 2.82
CA ILE A 37 0.32 -19.61 1.61
C ILE A 37 1.05 -20.22 0.41
N ILE A 38 0.33 -20.33 -0.71
CA ILE A 38 0.89 -20.81 -1.98
C ILE A 38 0.78 -19.71 -3.06
N ARG A 39 1.70 -19.83 -4.03
CA ARG A 39 1.62 -19.15 -5.33
C ARG A 39 1.47 -20.20 -6.43
N VAL A 40 0.55 -19.99 -7.34
CA VAL A 40 0.35 -20.83 -8.53
C VAL A 40 1.51 -20.63 -9.51
N LYS A 41 2.25 -21.68 -9.83
CA LYS A 41 3.38 -21.69 -10.76
C LYS A 41 2.95 -21.94 -12.21
N LYS A 42 1.94 -22.78 -12.39
CA LYS A 42 1.30 -23.14 -13.67
C LYS A 42 -0.21 -23.08 -13.46
N THR A 43 -0.97 -22.74 -14.47
CA THR A 43 -2.45 -22.75 -14.42
C THR A 43 -2.95 -24.06 -13.79
N VAL A 44 -3.88 -23.96 -12.84
CA VAL A 44 -4.45 -25.08 -12.09
C VAL A 44 -5.97 -24.99 -12.02
N ALA A 45 -6.63 -26.11 -11.90
CA ALA A 45 -8.05 -26.16 -11.58
C ALA A 45 -8.27 -26.12 -10.06
N TYR A 46 -9.28 -25.37 -9.64
CA TYR A 46 -9.86 -25.41 -8.30
C TYR A 46 -11.13 -26.24 -8.31
N TYR A 47 -11.36 -26.97 -7.23
CA TYR A 47 -12.48 -27.91 -7.10
C TYR A 47 -13.32 -27.61 -5.87
N LYS A 48 -14.60 -28.02 -5.89
CA LYS A 48 -15.49 -27.94 -4.73
C LYS A 48 -15.29 -29.08 -3.74
N ASN A 49 -14.59 -30.17 -4.12
CA ASN A 49 -14.36 -31.37 -3.32
C ASN A 49 -12.93 -31.88 -3.43
N ALA A 50 -12.49 -32.65 -2.42
CA ALA A 50 -11.11 -33.15 -2.31
C ALA A 50 -10.77 -34.21 -3.37
N THR A 51 -11.73 -34.97 -3.86
CA THR A 51 -11.56 -35.98 -4.93
C THR A 51 -11.38 -35.34 -6.32
N ARG A 52 -11.52 -34.01 -6.44
CA ARG A 52 -11.36 -33.23 -7.66
C ARG A 52 -12.30 -33.62 -8.80
N THR A 53 -13.49 -34.08 -8.48
CA THR A 53 -14.54 -34.42 -9.45
C THR A 53 -15.48 -33.24 -9.77
N LYS A 54 -15.62 -32.26 -8.86
CA LYS A 54 -16.50 -31.11 -9.03
C LYS A 54 -15.65 -29.86 -9.27
N HIS A 55 -15.40 -29.52 -10.56
CA HIS A 55 -14.65 -28.33 -10.96
C HIS A 55 -15.34 -27.05 -10.43
N TYR A 56 -14.55 -26.07 -10.01
CA TYR A 56 -15.03 -24.75 -9.56
C TYR A 56 -14.56 -23.63 -10.49
N ALA A 57 -13.26 -23.54 -10.74
CA ALA A 57 -12.66 -22.50 -11.57
C ALA A 57 -11.26 -22.91 -12.03
N THR A 58 -10.80 -22.32 -13.12
CA THR A 58 -9.40 -22.39 -13.56
C THR A 58 -8.66 -21.15 -13.06
N ILE A 59 -7.54 -21.36 -12.38
CA ILE A 59 -6.75 -20.32 -11.74
C ILE A 59 -5.41 -20.18 -12.46
N SER A 60 -5.13 -19.00 -12.95
CA SER A 60 -3.94 -18.68 -13.74
C SER A 60 -2.66 -18.65 -12.89
N LYS A 61 -1.53 -18.85 -13.56
CA LYS A 61 -0.18 -18.63 -12.99
C LYS A 61 -0.11 -17.25 -12.32
N GLY A 62 0.56 -17.20 -11.16
CA GLY A 62 0.79 -15.96 -10.42
C GLY A 62 -0.22 -15.70 -9.30
N HIS A 63 -1.36 -16.38 -9.26
CA HIS A 63 -2.34 -16.27 -8.17
C HIS A 63 -1.79 -16.78 -6.85
N TYR A 64 -2.27 -16.21 -5.76
CA TYR A 64 -1.95 -16.58 -4.37
C TYR A 64 -3.21 -17.12 -3.68
N ALA A 65 -3.00 -18.06 -2.75
CA ALA A 65 -4.08 -18.55 -1.91
C ALA A 65 -3.57 -18.90 -0.50
N LYS A 66 -4.38 -18.60 0.51
CA LYS A 66 -4.18 -19.11 1.87
C LYS A 66 -4.72 -20.52 1.95
N ILE A 67 -3.91 -21.44 2.49
CA ILE A 67 -4.25 -22.84 2.69
C ILE A 67 -4.67 -23.03 4.15
N SER A 68 -5.84 -23.63 4.36
CA SER A 68 -6.33 -23.98 5.69
C SER A 68 -5.77 -25.32 6.16
N LYS A 69 -5.71 -26.31 5.25
CA LYS A 69 -5.12 -27.64 5.57
C LYS A 69 -4.72 -28.41 4.32
N LEU A 70 -3.81 -29.37 4.50
CA LEU A 70 -3.57 -30.46 3.58
C LEU A 70 -4.66 -31.51 3.77
N VAL A 71 -5.14 -32.11 2.67
CA VAL A 71 -6.15 -33.16 2.67
C VAL A 71 -5.65 -34.34 1.85
N THR A 72 -5.66 -35.53 2.44
CA THR A 72 -5.38 -36.82 1.80
C THR A 72 -6.68 -37.60 1.67
N VAL A 73 -6.90 -38.22 0.52
CA VAL A 73 -8.04 -39.07 0.24
C VAL A 73 -7.46 -40.42 -0.29
N LYS A 74 -7.92 -41.51 0.25
CA LYS A 74 -7.47 -42.85 -0.18
C LYS A 74 -7.62 -42.99 -1.69
N GLY A 75 -6.58 -43.47 -2.37
CA GLY A 75 -6.59 -43.65 -3.82
C GLY A 75 -6.40 -42.34 -4.64
N HIS A 76 -6.24 -41.19 -4.01
CA HIS A 76 -6.07 -39.93 -4.71
C HIS A 76 -4.78 -39.21 -4.29
N ALA A 77 -4.22 -38.44 -5.22
CA ALA A 77 -3.12 -37.52 -4.90
C ALA A 77 -3.57 -36.44 -3.90
N PRO A 78 -2.71 -36.06 -2.94
CA PRO A 78 -3.05 -35.08 -1.92
C PRO A 78 -3.44 -33.71 -2.52
N VAL A 79 -4.33 -33.03 -1.82
CA VAL A 79 -4.83 -31.69 -2.22
C VAL A 79 -4.71 -30.70 -1.05
N LEU A 80 -4.65 -29.43 -1.38
CA LEU A 80 -4.65 -28.31 -0.43
C LEU A 80 -6.07 -27.71 -0.39
N LYS A 81 -6.65 -27.62 0.81
CA LYS A 81 -7.91 -26.89 1.02
C LYS A 81 -7.59 -25.42 1.29
N THR A 82 -8.16 -24.52 0.50
CA THR A 82 -8.03 -23.08 0.71
C THR A 82 -8.89 -22.59 1.86
N ASN A 83 -8.62 -21.39 2.37
CA ASN A 83 -9.44 -20.72 3.38
C ASN A 83 -10.87 -20.39 2.87
N THR A 84 -11.07 -20.39 1.56
CA THR A 84 -12.39 -20.21 0.91
C THR A 84 -13.10 -21.55 0.67
N GLY A 85 -12.58 -22.66 1.20
CA GLY A 85 -13.18 -23.99 1.11
C GLY A 85 -12.98 -24.70 -0.22
N LYS A 86 -12.19 -24.18 -1.16
CA LYS A 86 -11.87 -24.81 -2.44
C LYS A 86 -10.64 -25.70 -2.33
N TYR A 87 -10.48 -26.62 -3.25
CA TYR A 87 -9.39 -27.58 -3.27
C TYR A 87 -8.52 -27.39 -4.51
N VAL A 88 -7.21 -27.46 -4.32
CA VAL A 88 -6.21 -27.36 -5.39
C VAL A 88 -5.15 -28.42 -5.19
N THR A 89 -4.44 -28.80 -6.25
CA THR A 89 -3.35 -29.78 -6.17
C THR A 89 -2.30 -29.42 -5.11
N ALA A 90 -1.81 -30.42 -4.39
CA ALA A 90 -0.64 -30.29 -3.51
C ALA A 90 0.69 -30.49 -4.24
N ASN A 91 0.68 -30.69 -5.56
CA ASN A 91 1.87 -30.95 -6.37
C ASN A 91 2.76 -29.69 -6.45
N LYS A 92 4.01 -29.79 -5.98
CA LYS A 92 5.00 -28.71 -5.95
C LYS A 92 5.44 -28.23 -7.33
N ALA A 93 5.18 -28.99 -8.40
CA ALA A 93 5.39 -28.54 -9.77
C ALA A 93 4.39 -27.44 -10.20
N PHE A 94 3.19 -27.43 -9.63
CA PHE A 94 2.11 -26.50 -9.96
C PHE A 94 1.95 -25.35 -8.97
N VAL A 95 2.27 -25.58 -7.69
CA VAL A 95 2.13 -24.58 -6.64
C VAL A 95 3.39 -24.52 -5.77
N ALA A 96 3.76 -23.31 -5.33
CA ALA A 96 4.93 -23.11 -4.47
C ALA A 96 4.50 -22.42 -3.16
N LYS A 97 5.09 -22.86 -2.02
CA LYS A 97 4.98 -22.16 -0.74
C LYS A 97 5.59 -20.76 -0.84
N THR A 98 4.96 -19.79 -0.21
CA THR A 98 5.41 -18.40 -0.17
C THR A 98 5.01 -17.73 1.15
N LYS A 99 5.68 -16.61 1.47
CA LYS A 99 5.27 -15.73 2.59
C LYS A 99 4.07 -14.86 2.23
N GLY A 100 3.77 -14.67 0.94
CA GLY A 100 2.66 -13.89 0.44
C GLY A 100 2.97 -13.22 -0.91
N TYR A 101 2.08 -12.34 -1.33
CA TYR A 101 2.23 -11.56 -2.54
C TYR A 101 3.48 -10.67 -2.46
N GLN A 102 4.23 -10.61 -3.55
CA GLN A 102 5.38 -9.75 -3.71
C GLN A 102 5.24 -8.96 -5.01
N ASN A 103 5.43 -7.65 -4.93
CA ASN A 103 5.58 -6.82 -6.13
C ASN A 103 6.86 -7.21 -6.88
N PRO A 104 6.94 -6.96 -8.19
CA PRO A 104 8.22 -7.03 -8.90
C PRO A 104 9.29 -6.21 -8.17
N LYS A 105 10.55 -6.70 -8.15
CA LYS A 105 11.65 -6.13 -7.35
C LYS A 105 11.89 -4.63 -7.58
N LYS A 106 11.55 -4.11 -8.76
CA LYS A 106 11.68 -2.68 -9.11
C LYS A 106 10.65 -1.78 -8.42
N TYR A 107 9.64 -2.34 -7.75
CA TYR A 107 8.62 -1.59 -7.04
C TYR A 107 8.72 -1.80 -5.53
N TYR A 108 8.04 -0.95 -4.77
CA TYR A 108 7.88 -1.18 -3.34
C TYR A 108 7.31 -2.56 -3.05
N GLN A 109 7.88 -3.21 -2.05
CA GLN A 109 7.35 -4.46 -1.55
C GLN A 109 6.17 -4.20 -0.62
N VAL A 110 5.24 -5.15 -0.60
CA VAL A 110 4.01 -5.07 0.20
C VAL A 110 4.28 -5.63 1.59
N ASN A 111 3.87 -4.91 2.61
CA ASN A 111 3.86 -5.40 3.98
C ASN A 111 2.57 -6.17 4.25
N TYR A 112 2.67 -7.29 4.96
CA TYR A 112 1.54 -8.16 5.33
C TYR A 112 1.11 -8.01 6.78
N THR A 113 1.84 -7.19 7.52
CA THR A 113 1.52 -6.80 8.89
C THR A 113 1.17 -5.33 8.91
N GLN A 114 0.35 -4.93 9.89
CA GLN A 114 0.01 -3.53 10.08
C GLN A 114 1.27 -2.67 10.15
N ILE A 115 1.34 -1.66 9.30
CA ILE A 115 2.40 -0.66 9.34
C ILE A 115 2.24 0.15 10.63
N LYS A 116 3.32 0.30 11.36
CA LYS A 116 3.32 1.06 12.60
C LYS A 116 3.89 2.46 12.36
N PRO A 117 3.43 3.47 13.11
CA PRO A 117 4.02 4.79 13.07
C PRO A 117 5.53 4.74 13.32
N TYR A 118 6.26 5.65 12.67
CA TYR A 118 7.70 5.77 12.82
C TYR A 118 8.02 6.94 13.75
N GLY A 119 8.70 6.66 14.88
CA GLY A 119 9.12 7.67 15.86
C GLY A 119 8.01 8.17 16.79
N LYS A 120 8.39 9.10 17.66
CA LYS A 120 7.49 9.82 18.60
C LYS A 120 6.96 11.09 17.95
N VAL A 121 5.71 11.46 18.24
CA VAL A 121 4.97 12.55 17.57
C VAL A 121 4.67 13.74 18.47
N GLY A 122 5.16 13.71 19.72
CA GLY A 122 5.02 14.85 20.63
C GLY A 122 5.96 15.98 20.22
N TYR A 123 5.42 17.09 19.74
CA TYR A 123 6.17 18.28 19.38
C TYR A 123 5.42 19.55 19.80
N THR A 124 6.17 20.58 20.16
CA THR A 124 5.58 21.90 20.46
C THR A 124 5.09 22.56 19.19
N VAL A 125 3.79 22.89 19.14
CA VAL A 125 3.20 23.61 18.01
C VAL A 125 3.54 25.07 18.11
N LYS A 126 4.06 25.64 17.02
CA LYS A 126 4.60 27.01 16.95
C LYS A 126 3.95 27.77 15.77
N ARG A 127 4.14 29.08 15.78
CA ARG A 127 3.76 29.95 14.65
C ARG A 127 4.34 29.42 13.32
N GLY A 128 3.53 29.39 12.29
CA GLY A 128 3.85 28.84 10.96
C GLY A 128 3.52 27.36 10.78
N TYR A 129 3.24 26.63 11.88
CA TYR A 129 2.88 25.22 11.81
C TYR A 129 1.47 25.01 11.23
N GLU A 130 1.28 23.86 10.58
CA GLU A 130 0.06 23.39 9.96
C GLU A 130 -0.35 22.03 10.57
N GLY A 131 -1.36 21.38 10.04
CA GLY A 131 -1.78 20.05 10.43
C GLY A 131 -2.86 20.02 11.51
N ILE A 132 -3.20 18.81 11.92
CA ILE A 132 -4.38 18.56 12.78
C ILE A 132 -4.27 19.21 14.17
N LYS A 133 -3.09 19.25 14.78
CA LYS A 133 -2.92 19.93 16.08
C LYS A 133 -3.18 21.41 15.96
N THR A 134 -2.61 22.07 14.95
CA THR A 134 -2.84 23.49 14.67
C THR A 134 -4.32 23.77 14.46
N TRP A 135 -4.99 23.00 13.62
CA TRP A 135 -6.42 23.10 13.36
C TRP A 135 -7.25 23.01 14.66
N LYS A 136 -6.96 22.03 15.53
CA LYS A 136 -7.68 21.89 16.81
C LYS A 136 -7.44 23.07 17.75
N ILE A 137 -6.21 23.57 17.86
CA ILE A 137 -5.85 24.74 18.66
C ILE A 137 -6.63 25.97 18.18
N MET A 138 -6.59 26.24 16.88
CA MET A 138 -7.26 27.40 16.28
C MET A 138 -8.77 27.35 16.51
N ARG A 139 -9.41 26.21 16.31
CA ARG A 139 -10.84 26.04 16.59
C ARG A 139 -11.17 26.24 18.06
N ARG A 140 -10.33 25.71 18.97
CA ARG A 140 -10.54 25.82 20.41
C ARG A 140 -10.45 27.27 20.92
N LEU A 141 -9.63 28.08 20.25
CA LEU A 141 -9.39 29.48 20.62
C LEU A 141 -10.17 30.50 19.77
N GLY A 142 -11.03 30.03 18.85
CA GLY A 142 -11.81 30.92 17.98
C GLY A 142 -10.98 31.67 16.94
N THR A 143 -9.78 31.18 16.61
CA THR A 143 -8.87 31.81 15.64
C THR A 143 -8.82 31.09 14.29
N ALA A 144 -9.74 30.14 14.05
CA ALA A 144 -9.81 29.38 12.82
C ALA A 144 -10.11 30.32 11.64
N ASN A 145 -9.29 30.20 10.61
CA ASN A 145 -9.49 30.82 9.30
C ASN A 145 -9.51 29.69 8.24
N GLY A 146 -9.77 29.99 6.98
CA GLY A 146 -9.82 29.01 5.90
C GLY A 146 -8.50 28.20 5.73
N TYR A 147 -7.40 28.70 6.29
CA TYR A 147 -6.11 28.00 6.32
C TYR A 147 -5.79 27.60 7.75
N ASN A 148 -5.57 26.33 8.00
CA ASN A 148 -5.19 25.81 9.33
C ASN A 148 -3.69 26.01 9.62
N LYS A 149 -3.19 27.22 9.35
CA LYS A 149 -1.82 27.65 9.64
C LYS A 149 -1.78 28.50 10.90
N TYR A 150 -0.92 28.13 11.84
CA TYR A 150 -0.70 28.83 13.09
C TYR A 150 -0.17 30.24 12.82
N ASN A 151 -1.07 31.23 12.81
CA ASN A 151 -0.78 32.61 12.49
C ASN A 151 -0.55 33.47 13.75
N SER A 152 -0.35 34.78 13.57
CA SER A 152 -0.14 35.71 14.66
C SER A 152 -1.36 35.79 15.59
N ALA A 153 -2.59 35.79 15.07
CA ALA A 153 -3.80 35.81 15.89
C ALA A 153 -3.85 34.59 16.82
N THR A 154 -3.55 33.40 16.31
CA THR A 154 -3.46 32.16 17.12
C THR A 154 -2.34 32.26 18.15
N TYR A 155 -1.19 32.82 17.80
CA TYR A 155 -0.07 33.03 18.73
C TYR A 155 -0.48 33.89 19.93
N TYR A 156 -1.11 35.03 19.67
CA TYR A 156 -1.54 35.91 20.76
C TYR A 156 -2.71 35.32 21.56
N ALA A 157 -3.63 34.64 20.95
CA ALA A 157 -4.70 33.93 21.64
C ALA A 157 -4.16 32.85 22.58
N VAL A 158 -3.16 32.07 22.13
CA VAL A 158 -2.46 31.08 22.99
C VAL A 158 -1.74 31.78 24.14
N LYS A 159 -1.04 32.88 23.87
CA LYS A 159 -0.31 33.63 24.92
C LYS A 159 -1.27 34.17 25.99
N ASN A 160 -2.41 34.69 25.60
CA ASN A 160 -3.45 35.14 26.51
C ASN A 160 -4.10 34.00 27.29
N PHE A 161 -4.41 32.89 26.61
CA PHE A 161 -4.89 31.67 27.25
C PHE A 161 -3.89 31.16 28.31
N GLN A 162 -2.60 31.12 27.98
CA GLN A 162 -1.55 30.70 28.92
C GLN A 162 -1.49 31.58 30.16
N ARG A 163 -1.56 32.93 30.02
CA ARG A 163 -1.60 33.88 31.16
C ARG A 163 -2.83 33.60 32.04
N LYS A 164 -4.01 33.51 31.43
CA LYS A 164 -5.27 33.25 32.16
C LYS A 164 -5.26 31.94 32.94
N HIS A 165 -4.47 30.98 32.50
CA HIS A 165 -4.37 29.66 33.13
C HIS A 165 -3.04 29.42 33.90
N HIS A 166 -2.32 30.47 34.26
CA HIS A 166 -1.07 30.42 35.02
C HIS A 166 0.01 29.55 34.39
N LEU A 167 0.06 29.50 33.06
CA LEU A 167 1.10 28.82 32.28
C LEU A 167 2.13 29.86 31.79
N LYS A 168 3.38 29.41 31.54
CA LYS A 168 4.39 30.27 30.89
C LYS A 168 3.85 30.76 29.53
N ALA A 169 3.69 32.06 29.38
CA ALA A 169 3.05 32.71 28.22
C ALA A 169 3.99 32.80 27.00
N THR A 170 4.34 31.66 26.45
CA THR A 170 5.26 31.53 25.31
C THR A 170 4.60 31.76 23.94
N GLY A 171 3.27 31.68 23.86
CA GLY A 171 2.56 31.65 22.60
C GLY A 171 2.73 30.35 21.78
N ASN A 172 3.44 29.38 22.32
CA ASN A 172 3.60 28.05 21.71
C ASN A 172 2.80 27.01 22.51
N VAL A 173 2.29 25.98 21.86
CA VAL A 173 1.53 24.93 22.53
C VAL A 173 2.41 23.71 22.70
N ASN A 174 2.79 23.45 23.96
CA ASN A 174 3.41 22.21 24.42
C ASN A 174 2.33 21.26 25.02
N GLU A 175 2.73 20.09 25.51
CA GLU A 175 1.79 19.11 26.08
C GLU A 175 0.97 19.69 27.25
N LYS A 176 1.60 20.47 28.15
CA LYS A 176 0.89 21.11 29.28
C LYS A 176 -0.20 22.06 28.78
N THR A 177 0.13 22.91 27.81
CA THR A 177 -0.84 23.84 27.19
C THR A 177 -1.93 23.05 26.43
N TRP A 178 -1.58 22.00 25.72
CA TRP A 178 -2.53 21.14 25.01
C TRP A 178 -3.58 20.53 25.93
N VAL A 179 -3.15 19.96 27.06
CA VAL A 179 -4.06 19.39 28.07
C VAL A 179 -4.92 20.49 28.70
N LYS A 180 -4.37 21.67 28.98
CA LYS A 180 -5.11 22.79 29.55
C LYS A 180 -6.15 23.36 28.59
N LEU A 181 -5.91 23.25 27.27
CA LEU A 181 -6.91 23.57 26.23
C LEU A 181 -8.08 22.55 26.20
N GLY A 182 -8.05 21.50 27.03
CA GLY A 182 -9.09 20.49 27.13
C GLY A 182 -8.91 19.28 26.22
N PHE A 183 -7.73 19.10 25.64
CA PHE A 183 -7.43 17.91 24.84
C PHE A 183 -6.81 16.82 25.71
N SER A 184 -7.08 15.54 25.41
CA SER A 184 -6.49 14.43 26.17
C SER A 184 -4.97 14.38 26.02
N LYS A 185 -4.26 14.03 27.11
CA LYS A 185 -2.81 13.84 27.09
C LYS A 185 -2.38 12.80 26.06
N SER A 186 -3.14 11.69 25.93
CA SER A 186 -2.88 10.66 24.95
C SER A 186 -2.93 11.16 23.51
N SER A 187 -3.81 12.13 23.21
CA SER A 187 -3.91 12.72 21.87
C SER A 187 -2.70 13.55 21.48
N TRP A 188 -1.90 14.01 22.43
CA TRP A 188 -0.67 14.76 22.16
C TRP A 188 0.30 13.99 21.27
N THR A 189 0.40 12.68 21.44
CA THR A 189 1.28 11.82 20.64
C THR A 189 0.53 10.99 19.60
N SER A 190 -0.76 10.71 19.81
CA SER A 190 -1.49 9.75 18.96
C SER A 190 -2.20 10.39 17.76
N ILE A 191 -2.48 11.69 17.79
CA ILE A 191 -3.29 12.35 16.77
C ILE A 191 -2.60 12.39 15.40
N ASP A 192 -1.28 12.58 15.40
CA ASP A 192 -0.45 12.61 14.18
C ASP A 192 0.19 11.25 13.86
N SER A 193 -0.01 10.23 14.71
CA SER A 193 0.57 8.89 14.55
C SER A 193 -0.40 7.89 13.93
N TYR A 194 -1.51 8.35 13.39
CA TYR A 194 -2.46 7.46 12.75
C TYR A 194 -1.86 6.85 11.48
N VAL A 195 -2.00 5.53 11.39
CA VAL A 195 -1.69 4.74 10.20
C VAL A 195 -2.92 3.92 9.87
N ALA A 196 -3.42 4.06 8.65
CA ALA A 196 -4.61 3.36 8.20
C ALA A 196 -4.45 1.84 8.34
N PRO A 197 -5.50 1.12 8.76
CA PRO A 197 -5.47 -0.33 8.85
C PRO A 197 -5.15 -0.99 7.51
N LEU A 198 -4.36 -2.05 7.55
CA LEU A 198 -4.07 -2.86 6.37
C LEU A 198 -5.36 -3.50 5.85
N GLY A 199 -5.74 -3.17 4.61
CA GLY A 199 -6.98 -3.60 3.97
C GLY A 199 -6.85 -4.82 3.06
N ALA A 200 -5.64 -5.39 2.94
CA ALA A 200 -5.38 -6.58 2.12
C ALA A 200 -4.55 -7.60 2.88
N HIS A 201 -4.74 -8.87 2.56
CA HIS A 201 -4.02 -9.98 3.20
C HIS A 201 -2.81 -10.41 2.37
N ALA A 202 -1.85 -11.11 3.03
CA ALA A 202 -0.65 -11.64 2.40
C ALA A 202 -0.90 -12.54 1.18
N TRP A 203 -2.05 -13.18 1.12
CA TRP A 203 -2.45 -14.06 0.00
C TRP A 203 -3.29 -13.36 -1.06
N ASN A 204 -3.54 -12.06 -0.91
CA ASN A 204 -4.20 -11.28 -1.96
C ASN A 204 -3.17 -10.86 -3.00
N GLY A 205 -3.61 -10.75 -4.25
CA GLY A 205 -2.76 -10.25 -5.35
C GLY A 205 -2.79 -8.71 -5.45
N ARG A 206 -2.04 -8.17 -6.42
CA ARG A 206 -1.90 -6.72 -6.64
C ARG A 206 -3.24 -5.97 -6.67
N SER A 207 -4.24 -6.50 -7.36
CA SER A 207 -5.55 -5.84 -7.47
C SER A 207 -6.20 -5.60 -6.12
N ALA A 208 -6.15 -6.57 -5.21
CA ALA A 208 -6.73 -6.42 -3.87
C ALA A 208 -6.02 -5.35 -3.03
N HIS A 209 -4.69 -5.21 -3.17
CA HIS A 209 -3.93 -4.15 -2.51
C HIS A 209 -4.29 -2.76 -3.07
N ILE A 210 -4.48 -2.65 -4.39
CA ILE A 210 -4.95 -1.41 -5.04
C ILE A 210 -6.36 -1.06 -4.55
N GLU A 211 -7.27 -2.02 -4.50
CA GLU A 211 -8.64 -1.78 -3.99
C GLU A 211 -8.64 -1.40 -2.51
N ALA A 212 -7.73 -1.94 -1.69
CA ALA A 212 -7.56 -1.52 -0.30
C ALA A 212 -7.14 -0.05 -0.19
N MET A 213 -6.20 0.40 -1.05
CA MET A 213 -5.81 1.81 -1.14
C MET A 213 -7.02 2.70 -1.47
N ILE A 214 -7.75 2.35 -2.52
CA ILE A 214 -8.90 3.13 -3.00
C ILE A 214 -10.01 3.16 -1.96
N LYS A 215 -10.33 2.02 -1.35
CA LYS A 215 -11.32 1.95 -0.25
C LYS A 215 -10.95 2.83 0.93
N GLN A 216 -9.65 2.91 1.26
CA GLN A 216 -9.20 3.81 2.32
C GLN A 216 -9.38 5.27 1.93
N ALA A 217 -9.07 5.65 0.70
CA ALA A 217 -9.29 7.00 0.21
C ALA A 217 -10.78 7.41 0.30
N TYR A 218 -11.69 6.54 -0.09
CA TYR A 218 -13.13 6.80 0.00
C TYR A 218 -13.65 7.07 1.42
N LYS A 219 -12.97 6.59 2.46
CA LYS A 219 -13.35 6.89 3.85
C LYS A 219 -13.17 8.34 4.24
N TYR A 220 -12.41 9.13 3.46
CA TYR A 220 -12.23 10.56 3.68
C TYR A 220 -13.24 11.43 2.91
N LYS A 221 -14.09 10.82 2.08
CA LYS A 221 -15.09 11.56 1.31
C LYS A 221 -16.01 12.36 2.23
N GLY A 222 -16.15 13.66 1.94
CA GLY A 222 -16.97 14.58 2.73
C GLY A 222 -16.25 15.19 3.95
N ASN A 223 -15.00 14.79 4.22
CA ASN A 223 -14.21 15.42 5.28
C ASN A 223 -13.51 16.69 4.78
N PRO A 224 -13.20 17.64 5.68
CA PRO A 224 -12.55 18.89 5.30
C PRO A 224 -11.12 18.64 4.78
N TYR A 225 -10.69 19.50 3.88
CA TYR A 225 -9.30 19.64 3.50
C TYR A 225 -8.50 20.28 4.64
N LEU A 226 -7.47 19.61 5.13
CA LEU A 226 -6.63 20.11 6.22
C LEU A 226 -5.16 20.07 5.78
N VAL A 227 -4.59 21.24 5.47
CA VAL A 227 -3.17 21.36 5.08
C VAL A 227 -2.26 20.77 6.14
N GLY A 228 -1.27 19.98 5.72
CA GLY A 228 -0.32 19.30 6.59
C GLY A 228 -0.91 18.16 7.43
N SER A 229 -2.12 17.65 7.10
CA SER A 229 -2.77 16.60 7.83
C SER A 229 -2.76 15.27 7.07
N SER A 230 -2.34 14.21 7.80
CA SER A 230 -2.44 12.81 7.41
C SER A 230 -2.99 12.01 8.60
N SER A 231 -4.21 12.31 9.02
CA SER A 231 -4.80 11.85 10.28
C SER A 231 -5.97 10.88 10.06
N LYS A 232 -6.69 10.58 11.14
CA LYS A 232 -7.91 9.73 11.09
C LYS A 232 -8.96 10.33 10.17
N THR A 233 -9.77 9.47 9.58
CA THR A 233 -10.83 9.85 8.63
C THR A 233 -11.82 10.87 9.18
N ILE A 234 -12.04 10.88 10.51
CA ILE A 234 -12.96 11.84 11.16
C ILE A 234 -12.44 13.30 11.19
N TYR A 235 -11.16 13.54 10.86
CA TYR A 235 -10.57 14.88 10.91
C TYR A 235 -10.35 15.50 9.53
N GLY A 236 -10.04 14.68 8.54
CA GLY A 236 -9.64 15.12 7.21
C GLY A 236 -8.14 15.05 6.96
N THR A 237 -7.76 15.30 5.72
CA THR A 237 -6.37 15.26 5.22
C THR A 237 -6.14 16.33 4.19
N ASP A 238 -4.89 16.60 3.81
CA ASP A 238 -4.57 17.20 2.51
C ASP A 238 -4.39 16.11 1.42
N CYS A 239 -4.02 16.54 0.21
CA CYS A 239 -3.90 15.65 -0.95
C CYS A 239 -2.87 14.53 -0.73
N SER A 240 -1.70 14.86 -0.22
CA SER A 240 -0.63 13.89 0.03
C SER A 240 -0.90 13.04 1.27
N GLY A 241 -1.55 13.58 2.29
CA GLY A 241 -2.00 12.82 3.46
C GLY A 241 -3.02 11.74 3.11
N LEU A 242 -3.96 12.04 2.23
CA LEU A 242 -4.89 11.06 1.67
C LEU A 242 -4.15 9.91 1.00
N VAL A 243 -3.18 10.25 0.13
CA VAL A 243 -2.36 9.27 -0.58
C VAL A 243 -1.56 8.41 0.38
N MET A 244 -0.92 9.01 1.39
CA MET A 244 -0.13 8.27 2.38
C MET A 244 -0.97 7.25 3.15
N GLN A 245 -2.13 7.65 3.66
CA GLN A 245 -3.02 6.73 4.37
C GLN A 245 -3.54 5.61 3.45
N SER A 246 -3.79 5.93 2.19
CA SER A 246 -4.17 4.94 1.18
C SER A 246 -3.06 3.93 0.92
N LEU A 247 -1.81 4.38 0.74
CA LEU A 247 -0.65 3.52 0.56
C LEU A 247 -0.47 2.57 1.75
N TYR A 248 -0.64 3.05 2.99
CA TYR A 248 -0.57 2.21 4.18
C TYR A 248 -1.65 1.12 4.17
N ALA A 249 -2.88 1.45 3.81
CA ALA A 249 -3.96 0.46 3.69
C ALA A 249 -3.68 -0.59 2.60
N GLY A 250 -2.96 -0.21 1.54
CA GLY A 250 -2.46 -1.11 0.51
C GLY A 250 -1.24 -1.94 0.92
N GLY A 251 -0.70 -1.74 2.12
CA GLY A 251 0.49 -2.43 2.61
C GLY A 251 1.81 -1.82 2.13
N ILE A 252 1.80 -0.60 1.62
CA ILE A 252 3.01 0.10 1.13
C ILE A 252 3.53 1.02 2.23
N ASN A 253 4.69 0.66 2.78
CA ASN A 253 5.40 1.48 3.74
C ASN A 253 6.45 2.34 3.04
N THR A 254 6.18 3.61 2.91
CA THR A 254 6.99 4.56 2.17
C THR A 254 8.18 5.12 2.97
N LYS A 255 8.75 4.36 3.90
CA LYS A 255 9.90 4.81 4.72
C LYS A 255 10.89 5.69 3.93
N PRO A 256 11.41 6.75 4.53
CA PRO A 256 11.29 7.26 5.91
C PRO A 256 9.96 7.99 6.19
N ILE A 257 9.05 7.97 5.28
CA ILE A 257 7.79 8.69 5.26
C ILE A 257 6.79 7.99 6.15
N SER A 258 6.16 8.75 7.02
CA SER A 258 5.05 8.28 7.84
C SER A 258 4.05 9.42 8.03
N SER A 259 2.86 9.10 8.52
CA SER A 259 1.87 10.10 8.91
C SER A 259 2.40 11.15 9.88
N ILE A 260 3.38 10.78 10.69
CA ILE A 260 4.07 11.68 11.62
C ILE A 260 4.83 12.78 10.88
N HIS A 261 5.61 12.39 9.89
CA HIS A 261 6.42 13.33 9.12
C HIS A 261 5.57 14.28 8.30
N HIS A 262 4.36 13.85 7.90
CA HIS A 262 3.46 14.69 7.15
C HIS A 262 2.95 15.89 7.96
N ALA A 263 2.68 15.69 9.25
CA ALA A 263 2.17 16.74 10.13
C ALA A 263 3.25 17.63 10.75
N TYR A 264 4.52 17.27 10.64
CA TYR A 264 5.62 17.94 11.30
C TYR A 264 6.41 18.81 10.31
N PRO A 265 6.44 20.16 10.47
CA PRO A 265 7.18 21.05 9.58
C PRO A 265 8.65 20.68 9.45
N GLY A 266 9.16 20.66 8.24
CA GLY A 266 10.50 20.19 7.90
C GLY A 266 10.62 18.67 7.74
N ASN A 267 9.58 17.94 8.08
CA ASN A 267 9.49 16.49 7.88
C ASN A 267 8.26 16.10 7.08
N GLU A 268 7.57 17.06 6.50
CA GLU A 268 6.39 16.83 5.67
C GLU A 268 6.75 16.01 4.44
N TRP A 269 5.86 15.12 4.13
CA TRP A 269 5.90 14.41 2.88
C TRP A 269 4.74 14.86 2.00
N ASN A 270 5.01 15.85 1.19
CA ASN A 270 4.06 16.50 0.31
C ASN A 270 4.07 15.90 -1.11
N SER A 271 3.23 16.42 -1.99
CA SER A 271 3.14 15.97 -3.38
C SER A 271 4.47 16.06 -4.14
N ARG A 272 5.29 17.07 -3.88
CA ARG A 272 6.61 17.24 -4.50
C ARG A 272 7.58 16.15 -4.07
N ASN A 273 7.59 15.81 -2.78
CA ASN A 273 8.44 14.74 -2.26
C ASN A 273 7.99 13.36 -2.78
N LEU A 274 6.68 13.13 -2.89
CA LEU A 274 6.14 11.92 -3.52
C LEU A 274 6.56 11.81 -4.98
N TRP A 275 6.46 12.90 -5.74
CA TRP A 275 6.90 12.95 -7.14
C TRP A 275 8.40 12.68 -7.29
N ALA A 276 9.24 13.34 -6.50
CA ALA A 276 10.70 13.21 -6.57
C ALA A 276 11.22 11.86 -6.05
N SER A 277 10.39 11.05 -5.43
CA SER A 277 10.80 9.77 -4.85
C SER A 277 11.15 8.75 -5.90
N LYS A 278 12.41 8.33 -5.96
CA LYS A 278 12.91 7.23 -6.82
C LYS A 278 12.22 5.86 -6.54
N LYS A 279 11.39 5.79 -5.51
CA LYS A 279 10.65 4.59 -5.14
C LYS A 279 9.35 4.44 -5.94
N PHE A 280 8.88 5.47 -6.59
CA PHE A 280 7.78 5.41 -7.54
C PHE A 280 8.31 5.42 -8.96
N GLN A 281 7.76 4.58 -9.81
CA GLN A 281 8.07 4.59 -11.24
C GLN A 281 7.17 5.61 -11.91
N HIS A 282 7.76 6.59 -12.58
CA HIS A 282 7.01 7.49 -13.46
C HIS A 282 6.56 6.74 -14.71
N VAL A 283 5.32 6.94 -15.09
CA VAL A 283 4.73 6.42 -16.33
C VAL A 283 4.08 7.57 -17.10
N ALA A 284 4.05 7.47 -18.42
CA ALA A 284 3.33 8.44 -19.22
C ALA A 284 1.83 8.49 -18.83
N TYR A 285 1.24 9.67 -18.88
CA TYR A 285 -0.17 9.89 -18.49
C TYR A 285 -1.15 8.97 -19.25
N SER A 286 -0.87 8.69 -20.52
CA SER A 286 -1.63 7.73 -21.34
C SER A 286 -1.57 6.28 -20.84
N HIS A 287 -0.54 5.90 -20.12
CA HIS A 287 -0.33 4.53 -19.61
C HIS A 287 -0.77 4.34 -18.16
N LYS A 288 -1.39 5.36 -17.55
CA LYS A 288 -1.86 5.27 -16.16
C LYS A 288 -2.89 4.17 -15.98
N LYS A 289 -2.81 3.46 -14.87
CA LYS A 289 -3.69 2.36 -14.48
C LYS A 289 -4.36 2.65 -13.15
N ARG A 290 -5.51 2.03 -12.92
CA ARG A 290 -6.21 2.13 -11.62
C ARG A 290 -5.26 1.89 -10.46
N GLY A 291 -5.26 2.82 -9.50
CA GLY A 291 -4.37 2.85 -8.33
C GLY A 291 -3.06 3.61 -8.54
N ASP A 292 -2.76 4.08 -9.74
CA ASP A 292 -1.61 4.95 -9.96
C ASP A 292 -1.86 6.34 -9.35
N LEU A 293 -0.77 7.02 -8.96
CA LEU A 293 -0.83 8.40 -8.50
C LEU A 293 -0.78 9.34 -9.69
N VAL A 294 -1.68 10.31 -9.71
CA VAL A 294 -1.69 11.40 -10.70
C VAL A 294 -1.20 12.66 -10.03
N PHE A 295 -0.22 13.30 -10.64
CA PHE A 295 0.37 14.54 -10.13
C PHE A 295 0.00 15.69 -11.04
N TYR A 296 -0.22 16.86 -10.45
CA TYR A 296 -0.61 18.07 -11.17
C TYR A 296 0.44 19.15 -10.95
N TYR A 297 0.76 19.84 -12.03
CA TYR A 297 1.56 21.06 -11.97
C TYR A 297 0.72 22.25 -11.48
N GLN A 298 1.34 23.12 -10.74
CA GLN A 298 0.77 24.43 -10.48
C GLN A 298 0.58 25.17 -11.82
N PRO A 299 -0.58 25.74 -12.10
CA PRO A 299 -0.84 26.44 -13.36
C PRO A 299 0.28 27.42 -13.73
N GLY A 300 0.73 27.39 -14.98
CA GLY A 300 1.82 28.23 -15.50
C GLY A 300 3.23 27.86 -15.02
N THR A 301 3.41 26.74 -14.33
CA THR A 301 4.71 26.30 -13.80
C THR A 301 4.97 24.81 -14.06
N HIS A 302 6.21 24.36 -13.79
CA HIS A 302 6.57 22.93 -13.72
C HIS A 302 6.67 22.42 -12.27
N THR A 303 6.10 23.14 -11.31
CA THR A 303 6.12 22.75 -9.90
C THR A 303 4.94 21.83 -9.59
N ILE A 304 5.20 20.64 -9.07
CA ILE A 304 4.15 19.75 -8.57
C ILE A 304 3.55 20.37 -7.31
N TRP A 305 2.22 20.49 -7.28
CA TRP A 305 1.52 21.07 -6.13
C TRP A 305 0.38 20.19 -5.60
N HIS A 306 -0.09 19.22 -6.40
CA HIS A 306 -1.20 18.37 -6.02
C HIS A 306 -0.98 16.91 -6.44
N VAL A 307 -1.66 15.99 -5.77
CA VAL A 307 -1.64 14.55 -6.06
C VAL A 307 -3.00 13.91 -5.80
N ALA A 308 -3.39 12.99 -6.67
CA ALA A 308 -4.62 12.21 -6.60
C ALA A 308 -4.37 10.72 -6.86
N ILE A 309 -5.34 9.85 -6.57
CA ILE A 309 -5.32 8.43 -6.91
C ILE A 309 -6.24 8.18 -8.10
N TYR A 310 -5.71 7.61 -9.17
CA TYR A 310 -6.48 7.29 -10.38
C TYR A 310 -7.41 6.10 -10.17
N LEU A 311 -8.68 6.28 -10.46
CA LEU A 311 -9.73 5.27 -10.32
C LEU A 311 -10.01 4.47 -11.60
N GLY A 312 -9.41 4.88 -12.72
CA GLY A 312 -9.78 4.39 -14.05
C GLY A 312 -10.86 5.26 -14.70
N LYS A 313 -11.03 5.10 -16.03
CA LYS A 313 -12.07 5.78 -16.82
C LYS A 313 -12.08 7.31 -16.66
N GLY A 314 -10.90 7.92 -16.60
CA GLY A 314 -10.75 9.38 -16.46
C GLY A 314 -11.05 9.97 -15.08
N LYS A 315 -11.36 9.13 -14.07
CA LYS A 315 -11.73 9.59 -12.72
C LYS A 315 -10.57 9.47 -11.73
N VAL A 316 -10.53 10.37 -10.78
CA VAL A 316 -9.59 10.34 -9.64
C VAL A 316 -10.36 10.45 -8.31
N ILE A 317 -9.69 10.12 -7.22
CA ILE A 317 -10.08 10.48 -5.85
C ILE A 317 -8.96 11.29 -5.24
N GLU A 318 -9.32 12.39 -4.62
CA GLU A 318 -8.39 13.38 -4.09
C GLU A 318 -8.98 14.10 -2.88
N SER A 319 -8.13 14.73 -2.08
CA SER A 319 -8.53 15.73 -1.10
C SER A 319 -8.16 17.10 -1.67
N TRP A 320 -9.15 17.95 -1.87
CA TRP A 320 -9.05 19.26 -2.52
C TRP A 320 -9.72 20.33 -1.64
N PRO A 321 -9.19 21.58 -1.57
CA PRO A 321 -9.83 22.70 -0.85
C PRO A 321 -11.23 23.02 -1.34
#